data_3edaa3dd78b76e4e7cb918bf68e1f86e
#
_entry.id   3edaa3dd78b76e4e7cb918bf68e1f86e
#
_cell.length_a   1.000
_cell.length_b   1.000
_cell.length_c   1.000
_cell.angle_alpha   90.00
_cell.angle_beta   90.00
_cell.angle_gamma   90.00
#
_symmetry.space_group_name_H-M   'P 1'
#
loop_
_entity.id
_entity.type
_entity.pdbx_description
1 polymer ?
#
loop_
_entity_poly.entity_id
_entity_poly.type
_entity_poly.pdbx_seq_one_letter_code
_entity_poly.pdbx_strand_id
1 'polypeptide(L)'
;MTWGFSVTNERKIVIVGGGAGGGTTAQFARKTDRAAQITIFEKGKYPQHSKCGLPYAIAGTVPDFLNLIEFSEEYFKKERIELFLEATVEDVNLKNQTVTAKRGTERIERKFDSLVLATGANPGIPPIQNIQKNNKLLTGVHVLRTIDDGRAILSNIKKGKKATIIGAGLIGLEMADTLHKKGMTVTIVEALPSILANTLDDDMSELVLESVKANATIYTNHLAAQVKEKQGTVTHLMIKNRETNEETTIETDLLVIATGTKPETTLAKHIGCALGKTGGILVNEKSETSVKNVYAVGDCSEYKDFVTSEPICVGLGSIAVRQGIAAGTNAAGGTYTLPKGFLMTRTSEFFGVEIAAVGPIHASLQHEAIITGKYKGSSLPDYFPGGRPITMKIHVDEHTGKILAAQAVGSNAAQRTNVYACAVLNELTFDELKKMETTYAPPIAPTLDTLTLVCDVVALKLARKKREP
;
A
#
# COMPACT_ATOMS: atom_id res chain seq x y z
N MET A 1 -43.48 -33.58 -20.45
CA MET A 1 -42.92 -32.38 -19.75
C MET A 1 -41.57 -32.07 -20.37
N THR A 2 -41.53 -31.12 -21.28
CA THR A 2 -40.30 -30.65 -21.93
C THR A 2 -39.63 -29.68 -20.96
N TRP A 3 -38.47 -30.06 -20.42
CA TRP A 3 -37.60 -29.17 -19.68
C TRP A 3 -37.05 -28.15 -20.67
N GLY A 4 -37.65 -26.96 -20.67
CA GLY A 4 -37.09 -25.82 -21.37
C GLY A 4 -35.80 -25.40 -20.67
N PHE A 5 -34.65 -25.69 -21.28
CA PHE A 5 -33.40 -25.05 -20.91
C PHE A 5 -33.55 -23.56 -21.23
N SER A 6 -33.80 -22.77 -20.20
CA SER A 6 -33.59 -21.34 -20.25
C SER A 6 -32.12 -21.15 -20.66
N VAL A 7 -31.86 -20.59 -21.83
CA VAL A 7 -30.54 -20.09 -22.22
C VAL A 7 -30.25 -18.94 -21.25
N THR A 8 -29.64 -19.25 -20.14
CA THR A 8 -29.09 -18.23 -19.24
C THR A 8 -27.99 -17.54 -20.05
N ASN A 9 -28.24 -16.32 -20.45
CA ASN A 9 -27.25 -15.50 -21.17
C ASN A 9 -26.03 -15.39 -20.23
N GLU A 10 -24.90 -16.04 -20.59
CA GLU A 10 -23.67 -16.06 -19.77
C GLU A 10 -23.24 -14.61 -19.51
N ARG A 11 -23.13 -14.25 -18.23
CA ARG A 11 -22.73 -12.91 -17.82
C ARG A 11 -21.32 -12.58 -18.30
N LYS A 12 -21.13 -11.42 -18.91
CA LYS A 12 -19.86 -10.94 -19.45
C LYS A 12 -19.25 -9.91 -18.51
N ILE A 13 -18.07 -10.21 -18.00
CA ILE A 13 -17.35 -9.35 -17.05
C ILE A 13 -16.03 -8.96 -17.68
N VAL A 14 -15.81 -7.66 -17.88
CA VAL A 14 -14.55 -7.12 -18.40
C VAL A 14 -13.84 -6.38 -17.27
N ILE A 15 -12.54 -6.66 -17.11
CA ILE A 15 -11.68 -6.10 -16.08
C ILE A 15 -10.52 -5.38 -16.76
N VAL A 16 -10.30 -4.12 -16.42
CA VAL A 16 -9.22 -3.28 -16.94
C VAL A 16 -8.11 -3.15 -15.90
N GLY A 17 -7.02 -3.87 -16.10
CA GLY A 17 -5.88 -4.01 -15.19
C GLY A 17 -5.84 -5.38 -14.52
N GLY A 18 -4.71 -6.09 -14.63
CA GLY A 18 -4.47 -7.44 -14.12
C GLY A 18 -3.68 -7.49 -12.81
N GLY A 19 -3.54 -6.37 -12.08
CA GLY A 19 -2.86 -6.34 -10.77
C GLY A 19 -3.67 -7.02 -9.66
N ALA A 20 -3.27 -6.82 -8.38
CA ALA A 20 -3.88 -7.47 -7.21
C ALA A 20 -5.41 -7.33 -7.17
N GLY A 21 -5.94 -6.12 -7.41
CA GLY A 21 -7.39 -5.88 -7.44
C GLY A 21 -8.07 -6.61 -8.60
N GLY A 22 -7.55 -6.46 -9.83
CA GLY A 22 -8.17 -7.04 -11.03
C GLY A 22 -8.09 -8.56 -11.06
N GLY A 23 -6.95 -9.16 -10.75
CA GLY A 23 -6.81 -10.62 -10.67
C GLY A 23 -7.69 -11.24 -9.59
N THR A 24 -7.78 -10.61 -8.40
CA THR A 24 -8.70 -11.03 -7.34
C THR A 24 -10.16 -10.90 -7.78
N THR A 25 -10.50 -9.80 -8.49
CA THR A 25 -11.85 -9.63 -9.07
C THR A 25 -12.20 -10.80 -9.98
N ALA A 26 -11.31 -11.16 -10.91
CA ALA A 26 -11.55 -12.28 -11.83
C ALA A 26 -11.75 -13.61 -11.11
N GLN A 27 -10.92 -13.87 -10.08
CA GLN A 27 -11.05 -15.05 -9.22
C GLN A 27 -12.42 -15.16 -8.57
N PHE A 28 -12.85 -14.07 -7.90
CA PHE A 28 -14.09 -14.08 -7.15
C PHE A 28 -15.32 -14.01 -8.06
N ALA A 29 -15.22 -13.38 -9.21
CA ALA A 29 -16.25 -13.48 -10.26
C ALA A 29 -16.42 -14.94 -10.69
N ARG A 30 -15.33 -15.68 -10.99
CA ARG A 30 -15.37 -17.09 -11.36
C ARG A 30 -15.90 -17.99 -10.24
N LYS A 31 -15.55 -17.70 -8.98
CA LYS A 31 -16.07 -18.45 -7.82
C LYS A 31 -17.57 -18.25 -7.63
N THR A 32 -18.06 -17.04 -7.91
CA THR A 32 -19.48 -16.68 -7.76
C THR A 32 -20.33 -17.20 -8.93
N ASP A 33 -19.86 -17.00 -10.16
CA ASP A 33 -20.52 -17.49 -11.37
C ASP A 33 -19.57 -18.33 -12.22
N ARG A 34 -19.77 -19.65 -12.21
CA ARG A 34 -18.93 -20.62 -12.94
C ARG A 34 -19.10 -20.55 -14.45
N ALA A 35 -20.21 -19.97 -14.94
CA ALA A 35 -20.53 -19.83 -16.35
C ALA A 35 -20.09 -18.48 -16.93
N ALA A 36 -19.81 -17.46 -16.09
CA ALA A 36 -19.47 -16.13 -16.56
C ALA A 36 -18.31 -16.12 -17.57
N GLN A 37 -18.40 -15.30 -18.61
CA GLN A 37 -17.30 -14.97 -19.50
C GLN A 37 -16.49 -13.83 -18.86
N ILE A 38 -15.23 -14.09 -18.49
CA ILE A 38 -14.39 -13.14 -17.79
C ILE A 38 -13.18 -12.80 -18.66
N THR A 39 -12.97 -11.52 -18.94
CA THR A 39 -11.84 -11.01 -19.71
C THR A 39 -11.06 -10.00 -18.90
N ILE A 40 -9.73 -10.12 -18.86
CA ILE A 40 -8.81 -9.15 -18.27
C ILE A 40 -7.98 -8.53 -19.38
N PHE A 41 -7.90 -7.21 -19.43
CA PHE A 41 -6.94 -6.46 -20.21
C PHE A 41 -5.86 -5.89 -19.31
N GLU A 42 -4.61 -6.32 -19.46
CA GLU A 42 -3.45 -5.83 -18.73
C GLU A 42 -2.45 -5.18 -19.70
N LYS A 43 -2.10 -3.91 -19.42
CA LYS A 43 -1.15 -3.16 -20.24
C LYS A 43 0.30 -3.64 -20.12
N GLY A 44 0.62 -4.30 -19.01
CA GLY A 44 1.96 -4.84 -18.73
C GLY A 44 2.20 -6.18 -19.40
N LYS A 45 3.47 -6.61 -19.37
CA LYS A 45 3.94 -7.88 -19.95
C LYS A 45 3.70 -9.09 -19.03
N TYR A 46 3.42 -8.84 -17.77
CA TYR A 46 3.35 -9.87 -16.74
C TYR A 46 1.92 -10.01 -16.20
N PRO A 47 1.48 -11.23 -15.93
CA PRO A 47 0.22 -11.45 -15.24
C PRO A 47 0.29 -10.91 -13.78
N GLN A 48 -0.73 -11.21 -12.99
CA GLN A 48 -0.77 -10.73 -11.62
C GLN A 48 0.49 -11.07 -10.84
N HIS A 49 1.19 -10.04 -10.37
CA HIS A 49 2.41 -10.19 -9.58
C HIS A 49 2.42 -9.26 -8.36
N SER A 50 3.18 -9.64 -7.34
CA SER A 50 3.36 -8.87 -6.11
C SER A 50 4.29 -7.68 -6.34
N LYS A 51 3.73 -6.47 -6.40
CA LYS A 51 4.53 -5.24 -6.48
C LYS A 51 5.29 -4.96 -5.18
N CYS A 52 4.74 -5.38 -4.05
CA CYS A 52 5.39 -5.26 -2.74
C CYS A 52 6.64 -6.16 -2.62
N GLY A 53 6.77 -7.19 -3.45
CA GLY A 53 7.94 -8.06 -3.51
C GLY A 53 9.14 -7.48 -4.28
N LEU A 54 8.96 -6.38 -5.01
CA LEU A 54 10.01 -5.83 -5.87
C LEU A 54 11.30 -5.44 -5.13
N PRO A 55 11.28 -4.75 -3.97
CA PRO A 55 12.48 -4.48 -3.20
C PRO A 55 13.22 -5.76 -2.80
N TYR A 56 12.51 -6.80 -2.41
CA TYR A 56 13.08 -8.09 -2.00
C TYR A 56 13.66 -8.89 -3.16
N ALA A 57 13.08 -8.76 -4.36
CA ALA A 57 13.68 -9.33 -5.58
C ALA A 57 14.95 -8.58 -5.99
N ILE A 58 14.99 -7.26 -5.86
CA ILE A 58 16.21 -6.45 -6.07
C ILE A 58 17.26 -6.83 -5.03
N ALA A 59 16.88 -7.02 -3.75
CA ALA A 59 17.79 -7.49 -2.70
C ALA A 59 18.35 -8.89 -2.97
N GLY A 60 17.64 -9.73 -3.72
CA GLY A 60 17.97 -11.14 -3.94
C GLY A 60 17.41 -12.07 -2.88
N THR A 61 16.59 -11.58 -1.95
CA THR A 61 15.82 -12.40 -0.99
C THR A 61 14.80 -13.25 -1.73
N VAL A 62 14.13 -12.66 -2.73
CA VAL A 62 13.38 -13.39 -3.75
C VAL A 62 14.31 -13.64 -4.93
N PRO A 63 14.61 -14.91 -5.28
CA PRO A 63 15.69 -15.23 -6.21
C PRO A 63 15.52 -14.70 -7.63
N ASP A 64 14.29 -14.64 -8.14
CA ASP A 64 13.97 -14.13 -9.48
C ASP A 64 12.70 -13.26 -9.42
N PHE A 65 12.66 -12.21 -10.25
CA PHE A 65 11.48 -11.35 -10.38
C PHE A 65 10.21 -12.11 -10.82
N LEU A 66 10.36 -13.19 -11.58
CA LEU A 66 9.24 -14.03 -11.99
C LEU A 66 8.63 -14.83 -10.82
N ASN A 67 9.37 -15.03 -9.72
CA ASN A 67 8.80 -15.59 -8.49
C ASN A 67 7.80 -14.65 -7.81
N LEU A 68 7.69 -13.39 -8.23
CA LEU A 68 6.66 -12.46 -7.78
C LEU A 68 5.31 -12.67 -8.46
N ILE A 69 5.22 -13.53 -9.47
CA ILE A 69 3.97 -13.84 -10.17
C ILE A 69 3.10 -14.70 -9.23
N GLU A 70 1.97 -14.15 -8.81
CA GLU A 70 1.00 -14.79 -7.92
C GLU A 70 0.06 -15.73 -8.70
N PHE A 71 -0.38 -15.29 -9.88
CA PHE A 71 -1.22 -16.07 -10.76
C PHE A 71 -0.66 -16.04 -12.18
N SER A 72 -0.20 -17.21 -12.64
CA SER A 72 0.37 -17.37 -13.97
C SER A 72 -0.70 -17.34 -15.09
N GLU A 73 -0.27 -17.23 -16.33
CA GLU A 73 -1.16 -17.34 -17.49
C GLU A 73 -1.88 -18.70 -17.52
N GLU A 74 -1.19 -19.79 -17.14
CA GLU A 74 -1.77 -21.13 -17.04
C GLU A 74 -2.87 -21.19 -15.99
N TYR A 75 -2.71 -20.49 -14.86
CA TYR A 75 -3.78 -20.35 -13.87
C TYR A 75 -5.02 -19.71 -14.46
N PHE A 76 -4.90 -18.57 -15.13
CA PHE A 76 -6.04 -17.89 -15.75
C PHE A 76 -6.70 -18.75 -16.84
N LYS A 77 -5.90 -19.44 -17.65
CA LYS A 77 -6.40 -20.38 -18.65
C LYS A 77 -7.18 -21.54 -18.02
N LYS A 78 -6.64 -22.15 -16.95
CA LYS A 78 -7.32 -23.22 -16.20
C LYS A 78 -8.65 -22.77 -15.62
N GLU A 79 -8.72 -21.54 -15.11
CA GLU A 79 -9.93 -20.95 -14.56
C GLU A 79 -10.87 -20.38 -15.66
N ARG A 80 -10.56 -20.60 -16.95
CA ARG A 80 -11.32 -20.09 -18.09
C ARG A 80 -11.52 -18.56 -18.02
N ILE A 81 -10.48 -17.85 -17.63
CA ILE A 81 -10.38 -16.39 -17.63
C ILE A 81 -9.53 -15.99 -18.82
N GLU A 82 -10.08 -15.21 -19.73
CA GLU A 82 -9.36 -14.68 -20.88
C GLU A 82 -8.43 -13.54 -20.42
N LEU A 83 -7.13 -13.70 -20.57
CA LEU A 83 -6.12 -12.69 -20.18
C LEU A 83 -5.42 -12.17 -21.43
N PHE A 84 -5.49 -10.87 -21.66
CA PHE A 84 -4.71 -10.18 -22.67
C PHE A 84 -3.62 -9.35 -21.98
N LEU A 85 -2.37 -9.79 -22.12
CA LEU A 85 -1.19 -9.02 -21.73
C LEU A 85 -0.78 -8.06 -22.85
N GLU A 86 -0.06 -6.97 -22.49
CA GLU A 86 0.37 -5.92 -23.41
C GLU A 86 -0.81 -5.28 -24.17
N ALA A 87 -2.01 -5.32 -23.57
CA ALA A 87 -3.26 -4.83 -24.13
C ALA A 87 -3.74 -3.58 -23.35
N THR A 88 -3.66 -2.43 -23.98
CA THR A 88 -4.11 -1.17 -23.40
C THR A 88 -5.56 -0.89 -23.82
N VAL A 89 -6.45 -0.72 -22.86
CA VAL A 89 -7.81 -0.27 -23.13
C VAL A 89 -7.79 1.21 -23.50
N GLU A 90 -8.27 1.52 -24.69
CA GLU A 90 -8.31 2.86 -25.25
C GLU A 90 -9.70 3.50 -25.14
N ASP A 91 -10.76 2.69 -25.17
CA ASP A 91 -12.15 3.20 -25.16
C ASP A 91 -13.11 2.25 -24.45
N VAL A 92 -14.13 2.83 -23.85
CA VAL A 92 -15.31 2.15 -23.29
C VAL A 92 -16.56 2.84 -23.76
N ASN A 93 -17.40 2.12 -24.46
CA ASN A 93 -18.72 2.60 -24.90
C ASN A 93 -19.82 2.04 -23.99
N LEU A 94 -20.33 2.87 -23.08
CA LEU A 94 -21.39 2.47 -22.15
C LEU A 94 -22.71 2.16 -22.83
N LYS A 95 -23.04 2.84 -23.95
CA LYS A 95 -24.29 2.63 -24.68
C LYS A 95 -24.35 1.25 -25.37
N ASN A 96 -23.23 0.84 -25.96
CA ASN A 96 -23.09 -0.46 -26.63
C ASN A 96 -22.56 -1.54 -25.69
N GLN A 97 -22.17 -1.17 -24.46
CA GLN A 97 -21.53 -2.04 -23.47
C GLN A 97 -20.30 -2.76 -24.05
N THR A 98 -19.39 -2.01 -24.65
CA THR A 98 -18.18 -2.54 -25.28
C THR A 98 -16.92 -1.86 -24.71
N VAL A 99 -15.87 -2.66 -24.58
CA VAL A 99 -14.49 -2.21 -24.27
C VAL A 99 -13.64 -2.49 -25.49
N THR A 100 -12.87 -1.49 -25.90
CA THR A 100 -11.88 -1.61 -26.98
C THR A 100 -10.47 -1.48 -26.42
N ALA A 101 -9.63 -2.48 -26.69
CA ALA A 101 -8.23 -2.50 -26.33
C ALA A 101 -7.35 -2.63 -27.57
N LYS A 102 -6.11 -2.12 -27.47
CA LYS A 102 -5.06 -2.23 -28.46
C LYS A 102 -3.91 -3.08 -27.94
N ARG A 103 -3.49 -4.08 -28.72
CA ARG A 103 -2.34 -4.95 -28.48
C ARG A 103 -1.43 -4.94 -29.70
N GLY A 104 -0.32 -4.21 -29.64
CA GLY A 104 0.48 -3.93 -30.82
C GLY A 104 -0.33 -3.21 -31.90
N THR A 105 -0.59 -3.87 -33.05
CA THR A 105 -1.45 -3.39 -34.14
C THR A 105 -2.88 -3.94 -34.08
N GLU A 106 -3.11 -4.96 -33.25
CA GLU A 106 -4.40 -5.62 -33.11
C GLU A 106 -5.36 -4.74 -32.27
N ARG A 107 -6.63 -4.64 -32.73
CA ARG A 107 -7.72 -4.03 -31.98
C ARG A 107 -8.65 -5.13 -31.50
N ILE A 108 -8.83 -5.22 -30.19
CA ILE A 108 -9.63 -6.24 -29.51
C ILE A 108 -10.87 -5.57 -28.92
N GLU A 109 -12.06 -6.06 -29.25
CA GLU A 109 -13.31 -5.58 -28.68
C GLU A 109 -13.98 -6.69 -27.85
N ARG A 110 -14.51 -6.33 -26.66
CA ARG A 110 -15.30 -7.24 -25.81
C ARG A 110 -16.54 -6.54 -25.30
N LYS A 111 -17.67 -7.25 -25.35
CA LYS A 111 -18.93 -6.81 -24.73
C LYS A 111 -18.89 -7.10 -23.24
N PHE A 112 -19.57 -6.30 -22.43
CA PHE A 112 -19.70 -6.50 -21.00
C PHE A 112 -21.13 -6.26 -20.49
N ASP A 113 -21.52 -7.01 -19.46
CA ASP A 113 -22.66 -6.73 -18.59
C ASP A 113 -22.18 -5.99 -17.32
N SER A 114 -20.94 -6.27 -16.90
CA SER A 114 -20.25 -5.59 -15.80
C SER A 114 -18.82 -5.22 -16.19
N LEU A 115 -18.40 -4.01 -15.84
CA LEU A 115 -17.05 -3.49 -16.08
C LEU A 115 -16.36 -3.23 -14.73
N VAL A 116 -15.10 -3.64 -14.60
CA VAL A 116 -14.27 -3.35 -13.39
C VAL A 116 -13.02 -2.59 -13.78
N LEU A 117 -12.87 -1.40 -13.23
CA LEU A 117 -11.69 -0.56 -13.38
C LEU A 117 -10.69 -0.91 -12.27
N ALA A 118 -9.62 -1.59 -12.64
CA ALA A 118 -8.48 -1.95 -11.76
C ALA A 118 -7.18 -1.31 -12.27
N THR A 119 -7.29 -0.08 -12.77
CA THR A 119 -6.22 0.66 -13.48
C THR A 119 -5.04 1.03 -12.60
N GLY A 120 -5.23 0.99 -11.27
CA GLY A 120 -4.18 1.23 -10.30
C GLY A 120 -3.75 2.69 -10.25
N ALA A 121 -2.44 2.93 -10.10
CA ALA A 121 -1.88 4.27 -9.97
C ALA A 121 -0.53 4.37 -10.69
N ASN A 122 -0.17 5.58 -11.06
CA ASN A 122 1.13 5.94 -11.64
C ASN A 122 2.06 6.49 -10.54
N PRO A 123 3.40 6.34 -10.67
CA PRO A 123 4.35 6.97 -9.75
C PRO A 123 4.15 8.49 -9.70
N GLY A 124 4.14 9.05 -8.49
CA GLY A 124 4.14 10.48 -8.27
C GLY A 124 5.56 11.02 -8.43
N ILE A 125 5.83 11.70 -9.54
CA ILE A 125 7.12 12.36 -9.76
C ILE A 125 6.95 13.82 -9.34
N PRO A 126 7.70 14.29 -8.32
CA PRO A 126 7.65 15.70 -7.90
C PRO A 126 8.29 16.61 -8.98
N PRO A 127 8.02 17.91 -8.93
CA PRO A 127 8.53 18.86 -9.92
C PRO A 127 10.03 19.18 -9.68
N ILE A 128 10.90 18.21 -9.96
CA ILE A 128 12.36 18.34 -9.84
C ILE A 128 12.92 18.82 -11.17
N GLN A 129 13.67 19.92 -11.16
CA GLN A 129 14.27 20.46 -12.37
C GLN A 129 15.26 19.46 -13.00
N ASN A 130 15.22 19.35 -14.31
CA ASN A 130 16.12 18.51 -15.12
C ASN A 130 16.05 17.00 -14.82
N ILE A 131 15.00 16.49 -14.14
CA ILE A 131 14.89 15.07 -13.82
C ILE A 131 14.58 14.21 -15.07
N GLN A 132 14.10 14.83 -16.12
CA GLN A 132 13.72 14.17 -17.38
C GLN A 132 14.12 15.00 -18.60
N LYS A 133 14.36 14.31 -19.71
CA LYS A 133 14.64 14.89 -21.01
C LYS A 133 13.77 14.22 -22.06
N ASN A 134 13.10 14.96 -22.93
CA ASN A 134 12.15 14.42 -23.92
C ASN A 134 11.09 13.48 -23.32
N ASN A 135 10.50 13.86 -22.19
CA ASN A 135 9.50 13.10 -21.43
C ASN A 135 9.98 11.72 -20.93
N LYS A 136 11.29 11.49 -20.86
CA LYS A 136 11.91 10.28 -20.27
C LYS A 136 12.80 10.68 -19.11
N LEU A 137 12.77 9.90 -18.03
CA LEU A 137 13.68 10.07 -16.91
C LEU A 137 15.14 9.93 -17.42
N LEU A 138 16.05 10.67 -16.80
CA LEU A 138 17.47 10.57 -17.08
C LEU A 138 17.97 9.15 -16.76
N THR A 139 19.05 8.73 -17.41
CA THR A 139 19.75 7.49 -17.08
C THR A 139 20.19 7.52 -15.61
N GLY A 140 19.93 6.44 -14.87
CA GLY A 140 20.18 6.35 -13.43
C GLY A 140 19.08 6.95 -12.55
N VAL A 141 18.00 7.50 -13.12
CA VAL A 141 16.80 7.93 -12.39
C VAL A 141 15.68 6.93 -12.60
N HIS A 142 15.11 6.42 -11.52
CA HIS A 142 14.14 5.33 -11.55
C HIS A 142 12.93 5.60 -10.65
N VAL A 143 11.81 5.00 -11.00
CA VAL A 143 10.66 4.72 -10.15
C VAL A 143 10.59 3.22 -9.91
N LEU A 144 9.80 2.77 -8.95
CA LEU A 144 9.61 1.33 -8.69
C LEU A 144 8.11 1.00 -8.68
N ARG A 145 7.64 0.40 -9.76
CA ARG A 145 6.23 0.02 -9.91
C ARG A 145 6.02 -1.31 -10.62
N THR A 146 6.93 -1.70 -11.49
CA THR A 146 6.85 -2.89 -12.35
C THR A 146 8.08 -3.78 -12.20
N ILE A 147 7.99 -5.02 -12.68
CA ILE A 147 9.14 -5.93 -12.76
C ILE A 147 10.26 -5.32 -13.61
N ASP A 148 9.90 -4.65 -14.71
CA ASP A 148 10.88 -3.99 -15.58
C ASP A 148 11.62 -2.84 -14.87
N ASP A 149 10.90 -2.06 -14.01
CA ASP A 149 11.54 -1.05 -13.16
C ASP A 149 12.53 -1.70 -12.18
N GLY A 150 12.13 -2.79 -11.53
CA GLY A 150 12.99 -3.54 -10.61
C GLY A 150 14.26 -4.05 -11.28
N ARG A 151 14.14 -4.60 -12.49
CA ARG A 151 15.28 -5.05 -13.30
C ARG A 151 16.18 -3.89 -13.73
N ALA A 152 15.58 -2.76 -14.12
CA ALA A 152 16.33 -1.56 -14.48
C ALA A 152 17.10 -1.00 -13.28
N ILE A 153 16.52 -0.95 -12.09
CA ILE A 153 17.23 -0.57 -10.86
C ILE A 153 18.37 -1.55 -10.59
N LEU A 154 18.10 -2.86 -10.60
CA LEU A 154 19.10 -3.89 -10.32
C LEU A 154 20.31 -3.79 -11.26
N SER A 155 20.09 -3.51 -12.55
CA SER A 155 21.17 -3.35 -13.55
C SER A 155 22.07 -2.13 -13.29
N ASN A 156 21.57 -1.13 -12.54
CA ASN A 156 22.32 0.08 -12.19
C ASN A 156 23.00 -0.01 -10.80
N ILE A 157 22.72 -1.05 -10.00
CA ILE A 157 23.36 -1.25 -8.71
C ILE A 157 24.83 -1.63 -8.90
N LYS A 158 25.73 -0.86 -8.28
CA LYS A 158 27.18 -1.12 -8.27
C LYS A 158 27.70 -0.88 -6.86
N LYS A 159 28.39 -1.89 -6.29
CA LYS A 159 29.02 -1.80 -4.96
C LYS A 159 29.96 -0.59 -4.89
N GLY A 160 29.88 0.15 -3.77
CA GLY A 160 30.68 1.35 -3.52
C GLY A 160 30.20 2.62 -4.23
N LYS A 161 29.14 2.53 -5.06
CA LYS A 161 28.49 3.68 -5.68
C LYS A 161 27.44 4.30 -4.75
N LYS A 162 27.02 5.54 -5.07
CA LYS A 162 26.11 6.36 -4.26
C LYS A 162 24.69 6.26 -4.81
N ALA A 163 23.74 5.96 -3.93
CA ALA A 163 22.33 5.94 -4.26
C ALA A 163 21.59 7.00 -3.43
N THR A 164 20.69 7.73 -4.07
CA THR A 164 19.81 8.66 -3.38
C THR A 164 18.36 8.21 -3.56
N ILE A 165 17.59 8.24 -2.48
CA ILE A 165 16.17 7.93 -2.47
C ILE A 165 15.38 9.18 -2.11
N ILE A 166 14.37 9.52 -2.89
CA ILE A 166 13.47 10.63 -2.62
C ILE A 166 12.17 10.07 -2.03
N GLY A 167 11.92 10.37 -0.76
CA GLY A 167 10.80 9.90 0.03
C GLY A 167 11.23 8.85 1.06
N ALA A 168 10.86 9.06 2.34
CA ALA A 168 11.10 8.16 3.47
C ALA A 168 9.82 7.47 3.97
N GLY A 169 8.92 7.14 3.06
CA GLY A 169 7.80 6.22 3.31
C GLY A 169 8.24 4.76 3.27
N LEU A 170 7.28 3.82 3.35
CA LEU A 170 7.56 2.37 3.37
C LEU A 170 8.46 1.93 2.20
N ILE A 171 8.07 2.23 0.96
CA ILE A 171 8.84 1.84 -0.25
C ILE A 171 10.24 2.47 -0.24
N GLY A 172 10.33 3.74 0.17
CA GLY A 172 11.63 4.44 0.21
C GLY A 172 12.61 3.79 1.19
N LEU A 173 12.14 3.42 2.38
CA LEU A 173 12.97 2.76 3.39
C LEU A 173 13.29 1.30 3.04
N GLU A 174 12.36 0.56 2.43
CA GLU A 174 12.62 -0.78 1.88
C GLU A 174 13.70 -0.73 0.79
N MET A 175 13.65 0.27 -0.08
CA MET A 175 14.67 0.46 -1.11
C MET A 175 16.01 0.90 -0.51
N ALA A 176 16.00 1.74 0.55
CA ALA A 176 17.21 2.15 1.24
C ALA A 176 17.94 0.94 1.86
N ASP A 177 17.21 0.09 2.57
CA ASP A 177 17.74 -1.17 3.12
C ASP A 177 18.27 -2.10 2.02
N THR A 178 17.48 -2.24 0.94
CA THR A 178 17.88 -3.06 -0.23
C THR A 178 19.19 -2.58 -0.85
N LEU A 179 19.33 -1.29 -1.12
CA LEU A 179 20.52 -0.72 -1.76
C LEU A 179 21.72 -0.75 -0.81
N HIS A 180 21.51 -0.54 0.48
CA HIS A 180 22.52 -0.71 1.51
C HIS A 180 23.05 -2.16 1.56
N LYS A 181 22.16 -3.16 1.61
CA LYS A 181 22.52 -4.60 1.55
C LYS A 181 23.28 -4.98 0.28
N LYS A 182 23.06 -4.26 -0.82
CA LYS A 182 23.83 -4.42 -2.07
C LYS A 182 25.17 -3.69 -2.06
N GLY A 183 25.54 -3.03 -0.96
CA GLY A 183 26.83 -2.37 -0.78
C GLY A 183 26.94 -0.97 -1.41
N MET A 184 25.82 -0.31 -1.67
CA MET A 184 25.80 1.10 -2.06
C MET A 184 25.83 2.01 -0.81
N THR A 185 26.39 3.22 -0.98
CA THR A 185 26.26 4.29 0.02
C THR A 185 24.92 4.98 -0.20
N VAL A 186 24.02 4.94 0.79
CA VAL A 186 22.63 5.38 0.64
C VAL A 186 22.40 6.73 1.30
N THR A 187 21.75 7.63 0.58
CA THR A 187 21.20 8.89 1.08
C THR A 187 19.69 8.91 0.88
N ILE A 188 18.95 9.35 1.87
CA ILE A 188 17.48 9.50 1.83
C ILE A 188 17.15 10.98 1.96
N VAL A 189 16.24 11.48 1.12
CA VAL A 189 15.74 12.85 1.15
C VAL A 189 14.24 12.82 1.37
N GLU A 190 13.78 13.42 2.47
CA GLU A 190 12.38 13.45 2.87
C GLU A 190 11.91 14.90 3.02
N ALA A 191 10.79 15.23 2.39
CA ALA A 191 10.20 16.56 2.44
C ALA A 191 9.53 16.88 3.79
N LEU A 192 9.10 15.87 4.52
CA LEU A 192 8.45 16.01 5.82
C LEU A 192 9.47 16.01 6.97
N PRO A 193 9.08 16.50 8.15
CA PRO A 193 9.98 16.54 9.32
C PRO A 193 10.44 15.17 9.81
N SER A 194 9.60 14.14 9.65
CA SER A 194 9.84 12.78 10.12
C SER A 194 9.73 11.75 9.00
N ILE A 195 10.44 10.63 9.15
CA ILE A 195 10.25 9.46 8.30
C ILE A 195 8.91 8.80 8.62
N LEU A 196 8.33 8.06 7.69
CA LEU A 196 7.06 7.33 7.89
C LEU A 196 5.91 8.23 8.39
N ALA A 197 5.96 9.54 8.16
CA ALA A 197 5.06 10.55 8.72
C ALA A 197 3.55 10.27 8.52
N ASN A 198 3.17 9.47 7.51
CA ASN A 198 1.77 9.05 7.29
C ASN A 198 1.48 7.64 7.83
N THR A 199 2.41 7.04 8.58
CA THR A 199 2.32 5.65 9.07
C THR A 199 2.48 5.57 10.58
N LEU A 200 3.43 6.32 11.13
CA LEU A 200 3.75 6.38 12.55
C LEU A 200 3.69 7.82 13.05
N ASP A 201 3.38 7.99 14.32
CA ASP A 201 3.58 9.25 15.02
C ASP A 201 5.08 9.55 15.17
N ASP A 202 5.45 10.81 15.37
CA ASP A 202 6.85 11.25 15.41
C ASP A 202 7.70 10.50 16.43
N ASP A 203 7.17 10.28 17.63
CA ASP A 203 7.87 9.57 18.70
C ASP A 203 8.02 8.05 18.48
N MET A 204 7.21 7.47 17.59
CA MET A 204 7.37 6.08 17.15
C MET A 204 8.31 6.01 15.93
N SER A 205 8.23 7.01 15.07
CA SER A 205 9.12 7.19 13.92
C SER A 205 10.58 7.36 14.35
N GLU A 206 10.83 8.08 15.44
CA GLU A 206 12.19 8.27 16.02
C GLU A 206 12.84 6.94 16.41
N LEU A 207 12.07 5.95 16.90
CA LEU A 207 12.61 4.62 17.22
C LEU A 207 13.15 3.90 15.96
N VAL A 208 12.59 4.19 14.80
CA VAL A 208 13.04 3.64 13.52
C VAL A 208 14.23 4.43 12.97
N LEU A 209 14.21 5.75 13.17
CA LEU A 209 15.20 6.68 12.64
C LEU A 209 16.62 6.35 13.14
N GLU A 210 16.77 5.89 14.37
CA GLU A 210 18.07 5.45 14.92
C GLU A 210 18.71 4.34 14.05
N SER A 211 17.92 3.33 13.67
CA SER A 211 18.40 2.25 12.81
C SER A 211 18.68 2.72 11.38
N VAL A 212 17.89 3.65 10.87
CA VAL A 212 18.12 4.24 9.54
C VAL A 212 19.43 5.03 9.54
N LYS A 213 19.67 5.91 10.53
CA LYS A 213 20.88 6.72 10.65
C LYS A 213 22.16 5.89 10.79
N ALA A 214 22.07 4.69 11.37
CA ALA A 214 23.21 3.77 11.48
C ALA A 214 23.66 3.21 10.11
N ASN A 215 22.80 3.24 9.07
CA ASN A 215 23.02 2.58 7.80
C ASN A 215 22.91 3.50 6.57
N ALA A 216 22.35 4.70 6.72
CA ALA A 216 22.14 5.65 5.64
C ALA A 216 22.22 7.09 6.12
N THR A 217 22.62 8.01 5.26
CA THR A 217 22.49 9.45 5.49
C THR A 217 21.06 9.87 5.23
N ILE A 218 20.46 10.68 6.10
CA ILE A 218 19.09 11.13 5.91
C ILE A 218 18.96 12.65 6.07
N TYR A 219 18.22 13.27 5.16
CA TYR A 219 17.82 14.67 5.16
C TYR A 219 16.30 14.76 5.24
N THR A 220 15.75 15.02 6.43
CA THR A 220 14.33 15.39 6.62
C THR A 220 14.15 16.90 6.44
N ASN A 221 12.92 17.38 6.21
CA ASN A 221 12.63 18.77 5.86
C ASN A 221 13.34 19.29 4.59
N HIS A 222 13.68 18.39 3.65
CA HIS A 222 14.38 18.76 2.43
C HIS A 222 13.60 18.38 1.18
N LEU A 223 13.44 19.33 0.27
CA LEU A 223 12.89 19.09 -1.07
C LEU A 223 14.00 18.71 -2.04
N ALA A 224 13.76 17.71 -2.86
CA ALA A 224 14.55 17.46 -4.04
C ALA A 224 14.23 18.56 -5.07
N ALA A 225 15.21 19.40 -5.42
CA ALA A 225 14.99 20.62 -6.21
C ALA A 225 15.43 20.46 -7.66
N GLN A 226 16.65 19.96 -7.89
CA GLN A 226 17.24 19.89 -9.23
C GLN A 226 18.17 18.70 -9.37
N VAL A 227 18.13 18.02 -10.53
CA VAL A 227 19.13 17.02 -10.92
C VAL A 227 20.20 17.68 -11.79
N LYS A 228 21.48 17.41 -11.49
CA LYS A 228 22.61 17.69 -12.38
C LYS A 228 22.95 16.42 -13.15
N GLU A 229 23.21 16.56 -14.44
CA GLU A 229 23.48 15.46 -15.34
C GLU A 229 24.79 15.65 -16.13
N LYS A 230 25.34 14.55 -16.61
CA LYS A 230 26.42 14.55 -17.59
C LYS A 230 26.07 13.54 -18.68
N GLN A 231 25.96 14.02 -19.93
CA GLN A 231 25.58 13.19 -21.08
C GLN A 231 24.31 12.36 -20.88
N GLY A 232 23.27 12.97 -20.23
CA GLY A 232 21.99 12.34 -20.01
C GLY A 232 21.94 11.38 -18.79
N THR A 233 23.03 11.29 -18.00
CA THR A 233 23.13 10.44 -16.82
C THR A 233 23.17 11.31 -15.57
N VAL A 234 22.39 10.94 -14.52
CA VAL A 234 22.41 11.64 -13.24
C VAL A 234 23.80 11.62 -12.60
N THR A 235 24.19 12.74 -12.00
CA THR A 235 25.47 12.84 -11.27
C THR A 235 25.29 13.42 -9.87
N HIS A 236 24.34 14.35 -9.71
CA HIS A 236 24.07 14.98 -8.42
C HIS A 236 22.58 15.31 -8.31
N LEU A 237 22.10 15.35 -7.06
CA LEU A 237 20.83 15.90 -6.67
C LEU A 237 21.07 17.14 -5.81
N MET A 238 20.50 18.26 -6.18
CA MET A 238 20.41 19.45 -5.33
C MET A 238 19.15 19.35 -4.49
N ILE A 239 19.30 19.47 -3.19
CA ILE A 239 18.21 19.48 -2.22
C ILE A 239 18.15 20.85 -1.56
N LYS A 240 16.94 21.22 -1.08
CA LYS A 240 16.69 22.49 -0.41
C LYS A 240 15.97 22.28 0.89
N ASN A 241 16.53 22.78 1.98
CA ASN A 241 15.87 22.77 3.28
C ASN A 241 14.62 23.65 3.24
N ARG A 242 13.49 23.15 3.72
CA ARG A 242 12.19 23.84 3.65
C ARG A 242 12.07 25.03 4.60
N GLU A 243 12.84 25.04 5.68
CA GLU A 243 12.80 26.09 6.71
C GLU A 243 13.86 27.17 6.44
N THR A 244 15.11 26.75 6.25
CA THR A 244 16.23 27.67 6.09
C THR A 244 16.46 28.12 4.65
N ASN A 245 15.87 27.41 3.66
CA ASN A 245 16.13 27.56 2.24
C ASN A 245 17.57 27.27 1.80
N GLU A 246 18.40 26.72 2.67
CA GLU A 246 19.76 26.31 2.37
C GLU A 246 19.78 25.19 1.33
N GLU A 247 20.69 25.29 0.38
CA GLU A 247 20.85 24.31 -0.70
C GLU A 247 22.07 23.43 -0.44
N THR A 248 21.89 22.12 -0.56
CA THR A 248 22.95 21.12 -0.49
C THR A 248 22.99 20.29 -1.75
N THR A 249 24.18 20.00 -2.27
CA THR A 249 24.36 19.14 -3.45
C THR A 249 24.86 17.77 -3.02
N ILE A 250 24.12 16.72 -3.39
CA ILE A 250 24.40 15.32 -3.08
C ILE A 250 24.88 14.62 -4.36
N GLU A 251 26.06 14.05 -4.34
CA GLU A 251 26.53 13.20 -5.43
C GLU A 251 25.73 11.88 -5.45
N THR A 252 25.26 11.48 -6.63
CA THR A 252 24.46 10.26 -6.78
C THR A 252 24.68 9.59 -8.14
N ASP A 253 24.87 8.28 -8.13
CA ASP A 253 24.98 7.45 -9.35
C ASP A 253 23.62 6.81 -9.69
N LEU A 254 22.74 6.65 -8.70
CA LEU A 254 21.41 6.05 -8.81
C LEU A 254 20.40 6.86 -7.98
N LEU A 255 19.32 7.29 -8.61
CA LEU A 255 18.24 8.05 -7.96
C LEU A 255 16.94 7.26 -8.04
N VAL A 256 16.33 6.96 -6.89
CA VAL A 256 15.04 6.27 -6.81
C VAL A 256 13.98 7.23 -6.27
N ILE A 257 12.88 7.39 -7.01
CA ILE A 257 11.75 8.24 -6.61
C ILE A 257 10.70 7.37 -5.93
N ALA A 258 10.46 7.60 -4.64
CA ALA A 258 9.50 6.88 -3.79
C ALA A 258 8.52 7.84 -3.09
N THR A 259 8.04 8.86 -3.80
CA THR A 259 7.21 9.96 -3.30
C THR A 259 5.70 9.70 -3.42
N GLY A 260 5.31 8.44 -3.44
CA GLY A 260 3.91 8.01 -3.53
C GLY A 260 3.41 7.86 -4.97
N THR A 261 2.11 7.75 -5.12
CA THR A 261 1.46 7.45 -6.39
C THR A 261 0.26 8.38 -6.64
N LYS A 262 -0.13 8.51 -7.91
CA LYS A 262 -1.34 9.21 -8.35
C LYS A 262 -2.31 8.21 -8.97
N PRO A 263 -3.60 8.19 -8.59
CA PRO A 263 -4.57 7.26 -9.14
C PRO A 263 -4.72 7.41 -10.66
N GLU A 264 -4.81 6.28 -11.36
CA GLU A 264 -5.04 6.27 -12.81
C GLU A 264 -6.54 6.27 -13.09
N THR A 265 -7.09 7.43 -13.40
CA THR A 265 -8.53 7.67 -13.54
C THR A 265 -8.96 8.16 -14.90
N THR A 266 -8.06 8.16 -15.89
CA THR A 266 -8.35 8.69 -17.24
C THR A 266 -9.57 8.02 -17.87
N LEU A 267 -9.64 6.69 -17.85
CA LEU A 267 -10.74 5.93 -18.40
C LEU A 267 -12.05 6.16 -17.61
N ALA A 268 -11.96 6.24 -16.28
CA ALA A 268 -13.12 6.52 -15.43
C ALA A 268 -13.72 7.89 -15.70
N LYS A 269 -12.88 8.93 -15.88
CA LYS A 269 -13.34 10.27 -16.30
C LYS A 269 -14.03 10.24 -17.64
N HIS A 270 -13.44 9.54 -18.61
CA HIS A 270 -14.00 9.43 -19.98
C HIS A 270 -15.42 8.85 -19.96
N ILE A 271 -15.69 7.86 -19.12
CA ILE A 271 -17.03 7.23 -19.01
C ILE A 271 -17.94 7.88 -17.97
N GLY A 272 -17.55 9.00 -17.39
CA GLY A 272 -18.39 9.80 -16.47
C GLY A 272 -18.49 9.27 -15.05
N CYS A 273 -17.54 8.45 -14.57
CA CYS A 273 -17.45 8.09 -13.15
C CYS A 273 -17.11 9.32 -12.30
N ALA A 274 -17.81 9.48 -11.17
CA ALA A 274 -17.50 10.50 -10.21
C ALA A 274 -16.12 10.24 -9.57
N LEU A 275 -15.34 11.31 -9.43
CA LEU A 275 -14.08 11.28 -8.68
C LEU A 275 -14.27 11.93 -7.33
N GLY A 276 -13.59 11.40 -6.33
CA GLY A 276 -13.61 11.95 -5.00
C GLY A 276 -12.55 13.03 -4.74
N LYS A 277 -12.46 13.49 -3.49
CA LYS A 277 -11.58 14.58 -3.07
C LYS A 277 -10.08 14.26 -3.26
N THR A 278 -9.70 12.99 -3.18
CA THR A 278 -8.31 12.55 -3.37
C THR A 278 -7.94 12.36 -4.85
N GLY A 279 -8.90 12.54 -5.74
CA GLY A 279 -8.73 12.31 -7.18
C GLY A 279 -8.93 10.85 -7.61
N GLY A 280 -9.21 9.93 -6.69
CA GLY A 280 -9.57 8.54 -6.97
C GLY A 280 -11.01 8.39 -7.45
N ILE A 281 -11.34 7.24 -8.05
CA ILE A 281 -12.69 6.89 -8.47
C ILE A 281 -13.53 6.63 -7.23
N LEU A 282 -14.59 7.40 -7.03
CA LEU A 282 -15.46 7.26 -5.87
C LEU A 282 -16.22 5.93 -5.92
N VAL A 283 -16.11 5.13 -4.86
CA VAL A 283 -16.80 3.84 -4.74
C VAL A 283 -17.53 3.70 -3.40
N ASN A 284 -18.58 2.87 -3.41
CA ASN A 284 -19.30 2.46 -2.20
C ASN A 284 -18.71 1.16 -1.60
N GLU A 285 -19.34 0.64 -0.53
CA GLU A 285 -18.92 -0.57 0.16
C GLU A 285 -19.03 -1.86 -0.69
N LYS A 286 -19.67 -1.79 -1.86
CA LYS A 286 -19.71 -2.88 -2.86
C LYS A 286 -18.68 -2.71 -3.97
N SER A 287 -17.81 -1.69 -3.87
CA SER A 287 -16.89 -1.25 -4.90
C SER A 287 -17.57 -0.75 -6.18
N GLU A 288 -18.87 -0.36 -6.11
CA GLU A 288 -19.63 0.22 -7.22
C GLU A 288 -19.28 1.69 -7.39
N THR A 289 -19.13 2.14 -8.63
CA THR A 289 -18.95 3.55 -8.98
C THR A 289 -20.30 4.26 -9.12
N SER A 290 -20.28 5.54 -9.47
CA SER A 290 -21.48 6.31 -9.80
C SER A 290 -22.16 5.85 -11.12
N VAL A 291 -21.47 5.04 -11.92
CA VAL A 291 -21.99 4.51 -13.20
C VAL A 291 -22.48 3.08 -12.97
N LYS A 292 -23.74 2.82 -13.37
CA LYS A 292 -24.37 1.51 -13.17
C LYS A 292 -23.56 0.39 -13.82
N ASN A 293 -23.38 -0.73 -13.10
CA ASN A 293 -22.62 -1.91 -13.52
C ASN A 293 -21.13 -1.65 -13.77
N VAL A 294 -20.60 -0.53 -13.29
CA VAL A 294 -19.18 -0.21 -13.32
C VAL A 294 -18.64 -0.18 -11.89
N TYR A 295 -17.60 -0.93 -11.65
CA TYR A 295 -16.90 -1.07 -10.37
C TYR A 295 -15.49 -0.49 -10.47
N ALA A 296 -14.89 -0.11 -9.35
CA ALA A 296 -13.47 0.26 -9.31
C ALA A 296 -12.79 -0.31 -8.07
N VAL A 297 -11.53 -0.76 -8.23
CA VAL A 297 -10.77 -1.45 -7.18
C VAL A 297 -9.29 -1.08 -7.18
N GLY A 298 -8.70 -1.09 -6.00
CA GLY A 298 -7.26 -0.84 -5.78
C GLY A 298 -6.90 0.64 -5.86
N ASP A 299 -5.65 0.92 -6.21
CA ASP A 299 -5.02 2.24 -6.09
C ASP A 299 -5.67 3.35 -6.95
N CYS A 300 -6.60 3.02 -7.84
CA CYS A 300 -7.37 4.00 -8.61
C CYS A 300 -8.65 4.45 -7.91
N SER A 301 -9.09 3.78 -6.83
CA SER A 301 -10.36 4.04 -6.15
C SER A 301 -10.18 4.88 -4.88
N GLU A 302 -11.17 5.77 -4.63
CA GLU A 302 -11.32 6.48 -3.37
C GLU A 302 -12.35 5.78 -2.49
N TYR A 303 -11.99 5.59 -1.24
CA TYR A 303 -12.80 4.96 -0.20
C TYR A 303 -12.64 5.72 1.12
N LYS A 304 -13.22 5.22 2.22
CA LYS A 304 -13.16 5.88 3.52
C LYS A 304 -12.20 5.20 4.48
N ASP A 305 -11.54 5.98 5.31
CA ASP A 305 -10.91 5.50 6.54
C ASP A 305 -12.00 5.03 7.51
N PHE A 306 -11.79 3.88 8.15
CA PHE A 306 -12.79 3.26 9.04
C PHE A 306 -13.06 4.08 10.29
N VAL A 307 -12.05 4.75 10.82
CA VAL A 307 -12.12 5.49 12.10
C VAL A 307 -12.58 6.93 11.88
N THR A 308 -11.95 7.65 10.94
CA THR A 308 -12.21 9.07 10.71
C THR A 308 -13.33 9.33 9.72
N SER A 309 -13.71 8.33 8.92
CA SER A 309 -14.61 8.47 7.77
C SER A 309 -14.10 9.43 6.68
N GLU A 310 -12.87 9.94 6.80
CA GLU A 310 -12.26 10.78 5.78
C GLU A 310 -11.98 9.99 4.50
N PRO A 311 -12.08 10.65 3.32
CA PRO A 311 -11.78 10.01 2.06
C PRO A 311 -10.28 9.73 1.93
N ILE A 312 -9.94 8.52 1.50
CA ILE A 312 -8.56 8.06 1.30
C ILE A 312 -8.41 7.36 -0.04
N CYS A 313 -7.24 7.54 -0.65
CA CYS A 313 -6.80 6.83 -1.85
C CYS A 313 -5.33 6.46 -1.65
N VAL A 314 -5.08 5.26 -1.18
CA VAL A 314 -3.73 4.78 -0.83
C VAL A 314 -3.47 3.43 -1.48
N GLY A 315 -2.30 3.26 -2.06
CA GLY A 315 -1.87 2.03 -2.71
C GLY A 315 -1.49 0.94 -1.70
N LEU A 316 -2.48 0.18 -1.22
CA LEU A 316 -2.27 -0.98 -0.34
C LEU A 316 -2.83 -2.24 -0.99
N GLY A 317 -1.96 -3.23 -1.21
CA GLY A 317 -2.32 -4.51 -1.83
C GLY A 317 -3.44 -5.25 -1.08
N SER A 318 -3.44 -5.19 0.26
CA SER A 318 -4.48 -5.77 1.11
C SER A 318 -5.87 -5.15 0.86
N ILE A 319 -5.94 -3.84 0.64
CA ILE A 319 -7.19 -3.14 0.29
C ILE A 319 -7.63 -3.51 -1.12
N ALA A 320 -6.71 -3.49 -2.10
CA ALA A 320 -6.99 -3.87 -3.47
C ALA A 320 -7.59 -5.28 -3.57
N VAL A 321 -7.07 -6.25 -2.80
CA VAL A 321 -7.61 -7.60 -2.71
C VAL A 321 -9.01 -7.61 -2.11
N ARG A 322 -9.27 -6.89 -1.01
CA ARG A 322 -10.60 -6.83 -0.37
C ARG A 322 -11.65 -6.21 -1.30
N GLN A 323 -11.29 -5.13 -1.98
CA GLN A 323 -12.16 -4.52 -3.00
C GLN A 323 -12.37 -5.45 -4.20
N GLY A 324 -11.32 -6.18 -4.63
CA GLY A 324 -11.43 -7.19 -5.69
C GLY A 324 -12.40 -8.32 -5.36
N ILE A 325 -12.43 -8.78 -4.09
CA ILE A 325 -13.42 -9.75 -3.59
C ILE A 325 -14.83 -9.19 -3.75
N ALA A 326 -15.06 -7.95 -3.29
CA ALA A 326 -16.37 -7.32 -3.37
C ALA A 326 -16.81 -7.10 -4.82
N ALA A 327 -15.98 -6.47 -5.64
CA ALA A 327 -16.28 -6.19 -7.03
C ALA A 327 -16.51 -7.47 -7.84
N GLY A 328 -15.66 -8.48 -7.67
CA GLY A 328 -15.80 -9.76 -8.39
C GLY A 328 -17.08 -10.50 -8.05
N THR A 329 -17.42 -10.56 -6.74
CA THR A 329 -18.68 -11.18 -6.29
C THR A 329 -19.89 -10.42 -6.80
N ASN A 330 -19.91 -9.08 -6.65
CA ASN A 330 -21.06 -8.27 -7.04
C ASN A 330 -21.22 -8.18 -8.57
N ALA A 331 -20.13 -8.04 -9.33
CA ALA A 331 -20.14 -8.04 -10.78
C ALA A 331 -20.68 -9.35 -11.39
N ALA A 332 -20.46 -10.47 -10.68
CA ALA A 332 -20.96 -11.80 -11.07
C ALA A 332 -22.38 -12.09 -10.58
N GLY A 333 -23.09 -11.11 -10.00
CA GLY A 333 -24.47 -11.22 -9.54
C GLY A 333 -24.64 -11.79 -8.13
N GLY A 334 -23.55 -11.98 -7.38
CA GLY A 334 -23.58 -12.26 -5.95
C GLY A 334 -23.81 -11.00 -5.11
N THR A 335 -23.67 -11.14 -3.80
CA THR A 335 -23.78 -10.02 -2.85
C THR A 335 -22.63 -10.06 -1.87
N TYR A 336 -21.82 -9.03 -1.85
CA TYR A 336 -20.74 -8.84 -0.89
C TYR A 336 -20.58 -7.36 -0.53
N THR A 337 -20.58 -7.07 0.76
CA THR A 337 -20.44 -5.70 1.26
C THR A 337 -19.20 -5.62 2.16
N LEU A 338 -18.33 -4.67 1.89
CA LEU A 338 -17.18 -4.34 2.71
C LEU A 338 -17.62 -3.60 3.98
N PRO A 339 -16.79 -3.51 5.01
CA PRO A 339 -16.99 -2.59 6.13
C PRO A 339 -17.15 -1.13 5.67
N LYS A 340 -17.70 -0.27 6.54
CA LYS A 340 -17.91 1.18 6.29
C LYS A 340 -16.65 1.96 5.86
N GLY A 341 -15.47 1.35 6.00
CA GLY A 341 -14.17 1.92 5.64
C GLY A 341 -13.06 0.90 5.81
N PHE A 342 -11.82 1.29 5.52
CA PHE A 342 -10.64 0.46 5.67
C PHE A 342 -9.81 0.87 6.88
N LEU A 343 -9.25 -0.12 7.57
CA LEU A 343 -8.46 0.05 8.79
C LEU A 343 -7.07 0.62 8.56
N MET A 344 -6.64 0.76 7.32
CA MET A 344 -5.31 1.26 6.95
C MET A 344 -4.17 0.47 7.61
N THR A 345 -4.29 -0.86 7.66
CA THR A 345 -3.22 -1.72 8.20
C THR A 345 -1.98 -1.67 7.31
N ARG A 346 -0.84 -1.43 7.93
CA ARG A 346 0.46 -1.31 7.27
C ARG A 346 1.54 -2.02 8.09
N THR A 347 2.47 -2.67 7.41
CA THR A 347 3.64 -3.27 8.05
C THR A 347 4.80 -3.32 7.06
N SER A 348 6.01 -3.26 7.56
CA SER A 348 7.24 -3.47 6.80
C SER A 348 8.40 -3.80 7.75
N GLU A 349 9.50 -4.27 7.17
CA GLU A 349 10.78 -4.44 7.86
C GLU A 349 11.88 -3.80 7.02
N PHE A 350 12.73 -3.00 7.65
CA PHE A 350 13.93 -2.41 7.05
C PHE A 350 14.99 -2.18 8.11
N PHE A 351 16.25 -2.39 7.75
CA PHE A 351 17.40 -2.29 8.65
C PHE A 351 17.23 -3.12 9.94
N GLY A 352 16.53 -4.26 9.85
CA GLY A 352 16.27 -5.18 10.95
C GLY A 352 15.20 -4.70 11.95
N VAL A 353 14.47 -3.64 11.65
CA VAL A 353 13.37 -3.13 12.47
C VAL A 353 12.05 -3.39 11.78
N GLU A 354 11.19 -4.17 12.44
CA GLU A 354 9.80 -4.40 12.03
C GLU A 354 8.91 -3.27 12.55
N ILE A 355 8.02 -2.77 11.70
CA ILE A 355 6.99 -1.80 12.07
C ILE A 355 5.61 -2.30 11.69
N ALA A 356 4.59 -1.88 12.42
CA ALA A 356 3.21 -2.08 12.03
C ALA A 356 2.32 -0.96 12.55
N ALA A 357 1.23 -0.69 11.82
CA ALA A 357 0.23 0.29 12.22
C ALA A 357 -1.17 -0.13 11.76
N VAL A 358 -2.18 0.25 12.51
CA VAL A 358 -3.61 0.19 12.17
C VAL A 358 -4.27 1.51 12.55
N GLY A 359 -5.16 1.99 11.69
CA GLY A 359 -5.81 3.28 11.87
C GLY A 359 -4.94 4.48 11.50
N PRO A 360 -5.46 5.70 11.75
CA PRO A 360 -4.77 6.94 11.47
C PRO A 360 -3.65 7.23 12.48
N ILE A 361 -2.72 8.12 12.12
CA ILE A 361 -1.78 8.74 13.06
C ILE A 361 -2.54 9.72 13.98
N HIS A 362 -1.95 10.05 15.14
CA HIS A 362 -2.56 10.97 16.11
C HIS A 362 -2.99 12.31 15.48
N ALA A 363 -2.13 12.91 14.66
CA ALA A 363 -2.41 14.19 14.00
C ALA A 363 -3.61 14.16 13.05
N SER A 364 -4.02 12.99 12.56
CA SER A 364 -5.18 12.82 11.68
C SER A 364 -6.48 12.52 12.45
N LEU A 365 -6.40 12.28 13.75
CA LEU A 365 -7.56 12.08 14.61
C LEU A 365 -8.13 13.45 14.98
N GLN A 366 -9.28 13.79 14.43
CA GLN A 366 -9.97 15.08 14.67
C GLN A 366 -10.81 15.08 15.96
N HIS A 367 -10.44 14.27 16.95
CA HIS A 367 -11.12 14.18 18.24
C HIS A 367 -10.41 15.06 19.28
N GLU A 368 -11.16 15.90 19.98
CA GLU A 368 -10.62 16.75 21.05
C GLU A 368 -10.21 15.96 22.31
N ALA A 369 -10.75 14.75 22.49
CA ALA A 369 -10.55 13.91 23.66
C ALA A 369 -9.91 12.57 23.31
N ILE A 370 -8.59 12.58 23.00
CA ILE A 370 -7.80 11.38 22.77
C ILE A 370 -6.86 11.15 23.92
N ILE A 371 -6.84 9.92 24.45
CA ILE A 371 -5.81 9.48 25.37
C ILE A 371 -4.89 8.48 24.69
N THR A 372 -3.60 8.66 24.87
CA THR A 372 -2.57 7.83 24.25
C THR A 372 -1.84 6.99 25.28
N GLY A 373 -1.80 5.68 25.10
CA GLY A 373 -0.91 4.75 25.80
C GLY A 373 0.33 4.46 24.97
N LYS A 374 1.51 4.38 25.61
CA LYS A 374 2.76 3.91 25.00
C LYS A 374 3.48 3.03 26.01
N TYR A 375 3.88 1.84 25.60
CA TYR A 375 4.58 0.89 26.44
C TYR A 375 5.73 0.22 25.68
N LYS A 376 6.89 0.14 26.30
CA LYS A 376 8.06 -0.60 25.79
C LYS A 376 8.24 -1.86 26.62
N GLY A 377 8.28 -3.00 25.98
CA GLY A 377 8.49 -4.31 26.61
C GLY A 377 9.45 -5.16 25.80
N SER A 378 9.42 -6.45 26.08
CA SER A 378 10.21 -7.48 25.40
C SER A 378 9.28 -8.49 24.72
N SER A 379 9.78 -9.12 23.65
CA SER A 379 9.07 -10.20 22.95
C SER A 379 9.00 -11.51 23.76
N LEU A 380 9.89 -11.67 24.77
CA LEU A 380 9.97 -12.83 25.67
C LEU A 380 10.05 -12.36 27.13
N PRO A 381 9.77 -13.23 28.12
CA PRO A 381 10.00 -12.92 29.53
C PRO A 381 11.46 -12.55 29.80
N ASP A 382 11.71 -11.65 30.76
CA ASP A 382 13.05 -11.13 31.06
C ASP A 382 14.05 -12.22 31.45
N TYR A 383 13.57 -13.33 32.07
CA TYR A 383 14.41 -14.46 32.45
C TYR A 383 14.76 -15.39 31.28
N PHE A 384 14.11 -15.22 30.11
CA PHE A 384 14.34 -16.09 28.95
C PHE A 384 15.26 -15.40 27.95
N PRO A 385 16.36 -16.06 27.49
CA PRO A 385 17.34 -15.45 26.61
C PRO A 385 16.75 -15.21 25.19
N GLY A 386 17.25 -14.18 24.51
CA GLY A 386 16.87 -13.87 23.12
C GLY A 386 15.65 -12.97 22.96
N GLY A 387 15.10 -12.45 24.05
CA GLY A 387 14.05 -11.43 23.99
C GLY A 387 14.52 -10.20 23.21
N ARG A 388 13.64 -9.66 22.33
CA ARG A 388 13.89 -8.46 21.54
C ARG A 388 12.89 -7.36 21.91
N PRO A 389 13.29 -6.08 21.84
CA PRO A 389 12.40 -4.98 22.22
C PRO A 389 11.19 -4.89 21.29
N ILE A 390 10.07 -4.47 21.86
CA ILE A 390 8.86 -4.08 21.18
C ILE A 390 8.27 -2.86 21.88
N THR A 391 7.96 -1.82 21.13
CA THR A 391 7.23 -0.65 21.62
C THR A 391 5.89 -0.61 20.95
N MET A 392 4.83 -0.51 21.76
CA MET A 392 3.46 -0.32 21.27
C MET A 392 2.90 1.01 21.73
N LYS A 393 2.09 1.62 20.87
CA LYS A 393 1.36 2.86 21.12
C LYS A 393 -0.06 2.69 20.64
N ILE A 394 -1.04 3.13 21.45
CA ILE A 394 -2.46 3.12 21.08
C ILE A 394 -3.10 4.47 21.31
N HIS A 395 -4.07 4.81 20.47
CA HIS A 395 -4.93 5.96 20.61
C HIS A 395 -6.34 5.50 20.94
N VAL A 396 -6.93 6.08 21.97
CA VAL A 396 -8.22 5.70 22.53
C VAL A 396 -9.08 6.95 22.65
N ASP A 397 -10.33 6.86 22.27
CA ASP A 397 -11.33 7.87 22.55
C ASP A 397 -11.58 7.91 24.06
N GLU A 398 -11.36 9.05 24.68
CA GLU A 398 -11.42 9.23 26.13
C GLU A 398 -12.82 9.01 26.71
N HIS A 399 -13.85 9.34 25.95
CA HIS A 399 -15.25 9.27 26.43
C HIS A 399 -15.81 7.84 26.32
N THR A 400 -15.53 7.18 25.20
CA THR A 400 -16.10 5.85 24.92
C THR A 400 -15.16 4.71 25.31
N GLY A 401 -13.86 4.99 25.47
CA GLY A 401 -12.85 3.98 25.67
C GLY A 401 -12.51 3.16 24.41
N LYS A 402 -13.12 3.45 23.26
CA LYS A 402 -12.87 2.72 22.00
C LYS A 402 -11.45 2.94 21.50
N ILE A 403 -10.85 1.87 21.02
CA ILE A 403 -9.52 1.91 20.40
C ILE A 403 -9.67 2.46 18.98
N LEU A 404 -8.94 3.53 18.67
CA LEU A 404 -8.98 4.22 17.37
C LEU A 404 -7.82 3.83 16.46
N ALA A 405 -6.63 3.63 17.04
CA ALA A 405 -5.43 3.31 16.28
C ALA A 405 -4.41 2.59 17.16
N ALA A 406 -3.50 1.84 16.53
CA ALA A 406 -2.34 1.27 17.18
C ALA A 406 -1.12 1.29 16.27
N GLN A 407 0.05 1.47 16.88
CA GLN A 407 1.36 1.46 16.23
C GLN A 407 2.30 0.56 17.02
N ALA A 408 3.17 -0.16 16.31
CA ALA A 408 4.17 -1.03 16.91
C ALA A 408 5.50 -0.91 16.18
N VAL A 409 6.60 -0.88 16.93
CA VAL A 409 7.97 -0.87 16.41
C VAL A 409 8.78 -1.92 17.17
N GLY A 410 9.32 -2.91 16.47
CA GLY A 410 10.13 -3.99 17.03
C GLY A 410 9.56 -5.37 16.78
N SER A 411 9.99 -6.34 17.54
CA SER A 411 9.75 -7.77 17.29
C SER A 411 8.27 -8.16 17.24
N ASN A 412 7.85 -8.85 16.18
CA ASN A 412 6.49 -9.32 15.98
C ASN A 412 5.45 -8.18 15.99
N ALA A 413 5.81 -7.01 15.50
CA ALA A 413 4.95 -5.82 15.46
C ALA A 413 3.65 -6.11 14.69
N ALA A 414 3.74 -6.74 13.51
CA ALA A 414 2.57 -7.06 12.68
C ALA A 414 1.58 -7.98 13.38
N GLN A 415 2.07 -9.02 14.08
CA GLN A 415 1.19 -9.98 14.75
C GLN A 415 0.38 -9.33 15.87
N ARG A 416 1.02 -8.47 16.68
CA ARG A 416 0.33 -7.72 17.74
C ARG A 416 -0.64 -6.69 17.18
N THR A 417 -0.25 -5.99 16.12
CA THR A 417 -1.11 -4.98 15.46
C THR A 417 -2.34 -5.62 14.80
N ASN A 418 -2.28 -6.88 14.35
CA ASN A 418 -3.44 -7.60 13.83
C ASN A 418 -4.54 -7.79 14.89
N VAL A 419 -4.19 -7.96 16.16
CA VAL A 419 -5.17 -8.02 17.26
C VAL A 419 -5.86 -6.65 17.40
N TYR A 420 -5.11 -5.56 17.31
CA TYR A 420 -5.67 -4.22 17.30
C TYR A 420 -6.51 -3.93 16.06
N ALA A 421 -6.16 -4.48 14.90
CA ALA A 421 -7.01 -4.38 13.71
C ALA A 421 -8.38 -5.05 13.93
N CYS A 422 -8.41 -6.20 14.62
CA CYS A 422 -9.66 -6.83 15.02
C CYS A 422 -10.42 -5.97 16.05
N ALA A 423 -9.73 -5.40 17.03
CA ALA A 423 -10.32 -4.54 18.04
C ALA A 423 -10.94 -3.28 17.43
N VAL A 424 -10.24 -2.58 16.54
CA VAL A 424 -10.76 -1.39 15.85
C VAL A 424 -11.95 -1.74 14.96
N LEU A 425 -11.87 -2.85 14.20
CA LEU A 425 -12.97 -3.30 13.32
C LEU A 425 -14.27 -3.57 14.10
N ASN A 426 -14.15 -4.11 15.31
CA ASN A 426 -15.29 -4.43 16.18
C ASN A 426 -15.58 -3.32 17.21
N GLU A 427 -14.91 -2.18 17.08
CA GLU A 427 -15.09 -1.01 17.97
C GLU A 427 -14.91 -1.35 19.47
N LEU A 428 -13.99 -2.28 19.79
CA LEU A 428 -13.69 -2.69 21.16
C LEU A 428 -13.04 -1.56 21.95
N THR A 429 -13.29 -1.58 23.25
CA THR A 429 -12.65 -0.67 24.20
C THR A 429 -11.29 -1.19 24.65
N PHE A 430 -10.43 -0.28 25.12
CA PHE A 430 -9.14 -0.67 25.71
C PHE A 430 -9.33 -1.54 26.98
N ASP A 431 -10.43 -1.35 27.72
CA ASP A 431 -10.72 -2.10 28.95
C ASP A 431 -11.14 -3.54 28.65
N GLU A 432 -11.83 -3.77 27.52
CA GLU A 432 -12.13 -5.13 27.03
C GLU A 432 -10.83 -5.82 26.57
N LEU A 433 -10.01 -5.13 25.78
CA LEU A 433 -8.76 -5.73 25.28
C LEU A 433 -7.75 -5.98 26.42
N LYS A 434 -7.71 -5.12 27.44
CA LYS A 434 -6.89 -5.30 28.64
C LYS A 434 -7.15 -6.62 29.36
N LYS A 435 -8.40 -7.12 29.35
CA LYS A 435 -8.82 -8.36 30.00
C LYS A 435 -8.56 -9.59 29.18
N MET A 436 -8.06 -9.46 27.95
CA MET A 436 -7.80 -10.57 27.06
C MET A 436 -6.67 -11.46 27.62
N GLU A 437 -6.93 -12.74 27.76
CA GLU A 437 -5.89 -13.73 27.98
C GLU A 437 -5.03 -13.88 26.71
N THR A 438 -3.72 -13.70 26.84
CA THR A 438 -2.77 -13.90 25.75
C THR A 438 -2.10 -15.25 25.85
N THR A 439 -1.78 -15.86 24.71
CA THR A 439 -1.03 -17.12 24.68
C THR A 439 0.38 -16.92 25.26
N TYR A 440 0.78 -17.83 26.15
CA TYR A 440 2.05 -17.74 26.85
C TYR A 440 2.83 -19.06 26.79
N ALA A 441 4.11 -18.93 26.47
CA ALA A 441 5.15 -19.92 26.78
C ALA A 441 6.48 -19.17 26.78
N PRO A 442 7.44 -19.51 27.72
CA PRO A 442 8.68 -18.77 27.85
C PRO A 442 9.47 -18.53 26.55
N PRO A 443 9.60 -19.51 25.63
CA PRO A 443 10.33 -19.31 24.38
C PRO A 443 9.56 -18.54 23.28
N ILE A 444 8.27 -18.22 23.50
CA ILE A 444 7.35 -17.70 22.48
C ILE A 444 6.86 -16.28 22.82
N ALA A 445 6.36 -16.10 24.06
CA ALA A 445 5.75 -14.84 24.49
C ALA A 445 5.80 -14.67 26.00
N PRO A 446 5.74 -13.44 26.55
CA PRO A 446 5.60 -13.19 27.98
C PRO A 446 4.19 -13.46 28.48
N THR A 447 4.02 -13.73 29.77
CA THR A 447 2.73 -13.93 30.41
C THR A 447 1.78 -12.72 30.25
N LEU A 448 2.36 -11.51 30.41
CA LEU A 448 1.66 -10.25 30.12
C LEU A 448 2.33 -9.65 28.89
N ASP A 449 1.65 -9.71 27.76
CA ASP A 449 2.15 -9.19 26.49
C ASP A 449 2.04 -7.68 26.44
N THR A 450 2.99 -7.04 25.78
CA THR A 450 3.00 -5.58 25.49
C THR A 450 1.66 -5.10 24.93
N LEU A 451 0.96 -5.99 24.21
CA LEU A 451 -0.37 -5.77 23.65
C LEU A 451 -1.41 -5.41 24.74
N THR A 452 -1.41 -6.07 25.88
CA THR A 452 -2.35 -5.76 27.00
C THR A 452 -1.78 -4.69 27.93
N LEU A 453 -0.46 -4.68 28.14
CA LEU A 453 0.19 -3.72 29.05
C LEU A 453 0.06 -2.27 28.56
N VAL A 454 0.00 -2.01 27.25
CA VAL A 454 -0.24 -0.66 26.74
C VAL A 454 -1.65 -0.16 27.10
N CYS A 455 -2.63 -1.03 27.26
CA CYS A 455 -3.97 -0.69 27.74
C CYS A 455 -3.96 -0.30 29.23
N ASP A 456 -3.08 -0.94 30.04
CA ASP A 456 -2.89 -0.52 31.45
C ASP A 456 -2.35 0.91 31.57
N VAL A 457 -1.46 1.32 30.65
CA VAL A 457 -0.99 2.71 30.59
C VAL A 457 -2.14 3.68 30.35
N VAL A 458 -3.07 3.34 29.43
CA VAL A 458 -4.27 4.15 29.19
C VAL A 458 -5.13 4.23 30.46
N ALA A 459 -5.41 3.08 31.10
CA ALA A 459 -6.19 3.03 32.34
C ALA A 459 -5.58 3.91 33.45
N LEU A 460 -4.27 3.85 33.65
CA LEU A 460 -3.57 4.67 34.62
C LEU A 460 -3.67 6.18 34.32
N LYS A 461 -3.54 6.58 33.05
CA LYS A 461 -3.67 7.97 32.64
C LYS A 461 -5.10 8.49 32.88
N LEU A 462 -6.12 7.70 32.50
CA LEU A 462 -7.53 8.06 32.78
C LEU A 462 -7.82 8.19 34.28
N ALA A 463 -7.29 7.27 35.10
CA ALA A 463 -7.48 7.33 36.54
C ALA A 463 -6.81 8.55 37.17
N ARG A 464 -5.65 8.99 36.66
CA ARG A 464 -4.98 10.24 37.12
C ARG A 464 -5.79 11.46 36.74
N LYS A 465 -6.24 11.55 35.47
CA LYS A 465 -7.03 12.70 34.97
C LYS A 465 -8.32 12.90 35.75
N LYS A 466 -8.98 11.81 36.21
CA LYS A 466 -10.17 11.86 37.04
C LYS A 466 -9.90 12.32 38.48
N ARG A 467 -8.67 12.35 38.95
CA ARG A 467 -8.26 12.77 40.29
C ARG A 467 -7.74 14.20 40.33
N GLU A 468 -7.42 14.78 39.19
CA GLU A 468 -7.07 16.18 39.05
C GLU A 468 -8.36 16.99 39.08
N PRO A 469 -8.52 17.97 40.04
CA PRO A 469 -9.76 18.73 40.25
C PRO A 469 -10.10 19.66 39.10
#